data_fe0c7b50316460539d639143e948447c
#
_entry.id   fe0c7b50316460539d639143e948447c
#
_cell.length_a   1.000
_cell.length_b   1.000
_cell.length_c   1.000
_cell.angle_alpha   90.00
_cell.angle_beta   90.00
_cell.angle_gamma   90.00
#
_symmetry.space_group_name_H-M   'P 1'
#
loop_
_entity.id
_entity.type
_entity.pdbx_description
1 polymer ?
#
loop_
_entity_poly.entity_id
_entity_poly.type
_entity_poly.pdbx_seq_one_letter_code
_entity_poly.pdbx_strand_id
1 'polypeptide(L)'
;MSEPIRLTQYSHGAGCGCKISPKVLDVILAGSGAQNLDPRLWVGNASRDDAAVYGIDEERGVVSTTDFFMPIVDDPFDFGRIAATNAISDIYAMGGDPLMAIAILGWPVNVLPPEVAREVIAGGRSVCDAAGIPLAGGHSIDAPEPIFGLAVTGLVNKRQMKRNDTATAGCKLYLTKPLGIGILTTAEKKAKLRAEDVGLARDWMCTLNTAGSRFGKLEGVRAMTDVTGFGLLGHLVEMADGSGLTAEIEYDRVPRLPGIEYYLEQGCVPGGTQRNFDSYGERIAALDERHKPLLCDPQTSGGLLVAVAPEGEAEFLAACAELGLALEPIGQLAAARSHAVEVR
;
A
#
# COMPACT_ATOMS: atom_id res chain seq x y z
N MET A 1 36.64 2.88 13.01
CA MET A 1 35.18 3.02 13.01
C MET A 1 34.68 1.84 12.21
N SER A 2 33.81 0.99 12.75
CA SER A 2 33.15 -0.07 11.98
C SER A 2 32.33 0.58 10.87
N GLU A 3 32.30 -0.04 9.69
CA GLU A 3 31.40 0.43 8.61
C GLU A 3 29.94 0.43 9.11
N PRO A 4 29.14 1.41 8.66
CA PRO A 4 27.72 1.45 9.04
C PRO A 4 27.01 0.18 8.55
N ILE A 5 26.16 -0.39 9.39
CA ILE A 5 25.36 -1.56 9.07
C ILE A 5 24.34 -1.16 8.00
N ARG A 6 24.32 -1.92 6.89
CA ARG A 6 23.37 -1.75 5.79
C ARG A 6 22.33 -2.86 5.85
N LEU A 7 21.15 -2.58 6.40
CA LEU A 7 20.11 -3.60 6.66
C LEU A 7 19.67 -4.36 5.41
N THR A 8 19.64 -3.71 4.25
CA THR A 8 19.23 -4.35 2.98
C THR A 8 20.18 -5.49 2.54
N GLN A 9 21.40 -5.58 3.09
CA GLN A 9 22.33 -6.67 2.80
C GLN A 9 22.01 -7.96 3.57
N TYR A 10 21.13 -7.90 4.56
CA TYR A 10 20.78 -9.04 5.41
C TYR A 10 19.41 -9.64 5.03
N SER A 11 18.86 -9.29 3.86
CA SER A 11 17.60 -9.83 3.39
C SER A 11 17.62 -10.11 1.89
N HIS A 12 16.91 -11.18 1.48
CA HIS A 12 16.76 -11.53 0.06
C HIS A 12 15.67 -10.70 -0.64
N GLY A 13 14.74 -10.10 0.09
CA GLY A 13 13.65 -9.26 -0.38
C GLY A 13 13.77 -7.83 0.12
N ALA A 14 12.82 -6.98 -0.25
CA ALA A 14 12.77 -5.60 0.20
C ALA A 14 11.33 -5.07 0.19
N GLY A 15 10.89 -4.49 1.31
CA GLY A 15 9.59 -3.85 1.45
C GLY A 15 8.42 -4.70 0.97
N CYS A 16 7.37 -4.08 0.48
CA CYS A 16 6.18 -4.79 -0.05
C CYS A 16 6.46 -5.63 -1.30
N GLY A 17 7.59 -5.44 -1.98
CA GLY A 17 8.02 -6.27 -3.11
C GLY A 17 8.38 -7.72 -2.76
N CYS A 18 8.47 -8.06 -1.46
CA CYS A 18 8.67 -9.42 -0.98
C CYS A 18 7.36 -10.21 -0.76
N LYS A 19 6.19 -9.60 -0.94
CA LYS A 19 4.89 -10.28 -0.81
C LYS A 19 4.82 -11.51 -1.73
N ILE A 20 4.17 -12.57 -1.24
CA ILE A 20 3.81 -13.74 -2.05
C ILE A 20 2.91 -13.26 -3.19
N SER A 21 3.17 -13.71 -4.42
CA SER A 21 2.35 -13.29 -5.56
C SER A 21 0.89 -13.73 -5.38
N PRO A 22 -0.09 -12.96 -5.89
CA PRO A 22 -1.52 -13.28 -5.77
C PRO A 22 -1.84 -14.70 -6.20
N LYS A 23 -1.29 -15.14 -7.33
CA LYS A 23 -1.50 -16.49 -7.88
C LYS A 23 -1.03 -17.60 -6.93
N VAL A 24 0.09 -17.42 -6.25
CA VAL A 24 0.60 -18.39 -5.27
C VAL A 24 -0.23 -18.34 -3.98
N LEU A 25 -0.61 -17.14 -3.56
CA LEU A 25 -1.44 -16.95 -2.37
C LEU A 25 -2.82 -17.61 -2.56
N ASP A 26 -3.41 -17.50 -3.74
CA ASP A 26 -4.67 -18.19 -4.08
C ASP A 26 -4.57 -19.71 -3.91
N VAL A 27 -3.44 -20.31 -4.30
CA VAL A 27 -3.20 -21.75 -4.11
C VAL A 27 -3.08 -22.08 -2.62
N ILE A 28 -2.39 -21.25 -1.84
CA ILE A 28 -2.22 -21.44 -0.39
C ILE A 28 -3.57 -21.34 0.33
N LEU A 29 -4.40 -20.40 -0.07
CA LEU A 29 -5.71 -20.16 0.54
C LEU A 29 -6.82 -21.06 -0.04
N ALA A 30 -6.57 -21.78 -1.13
CA ALA A 30 -7.55 -22.66 -1.73
C ALA A 30 -8.00 -23.73 -0.72
N GLY A 31 -9.31 -23.78 -0.45
CA GLY A 31 -9.89 -24.70 0.53
C GLY A 31 -9.87 -24.24 1.98
N SER A 32 -9.19 -23.15 2.33
CA SER A 32 -9.24 -22.54 3.67
C SER A 32 -10.47 -21.64 3.87
N GLY A 33 -11.19 -21.36 2.82
CA GLY A 33 -12.40 -20.54 2.80
C GLY A 33 -13.61 -21.26 3.43
N ALA A 34 -13.57 -21.52 4.73
CA ALA A 34 -14.81 -21.71 5.47
C ALA A 34 -15.61 -20.41 5.30
N GLN A 35 -16.81 -20.50 4.72
CA GLN A 35 -17.75 -19.37 4.74
C GLN A 35 -17.88 -18.91 6.18
N ASN A 36 -17.33 -17.75 6.51
CA ASN A 36 -17.52 -17.22 7.84
C ASN A 36 -18.98 -16.77 7.94
N LEU A 37 -19.75 -17.56 8.68
CA LEU A 37 -21.19 -17.35 8.85
C LEU A 37 -21.52 -16.30 9.94
N ASP A 38 -20.51 -15.68 10.57
CA ASP A 38 -20.76 -14.63 11.56
C ASP A 38 -21.21 -13.32 10.84
N PRO A 39 -22.47 -12.90 11.00
CA PRO A 39 -22.99 -11.71 10.34
C PRO A 39 -22.31 -10.40 10.81
N ARG A 40 -21.53 -10.47 11.89
CA ARG A 40 -20.74 -9.33 12.37
C ARG A 40 -19.40 -9.19 11.65
N LEU A 41 -18.93 -10.20 10.90
CA LEU A 41 -17.79 -10.02 10.01
C LEU A 41 -18.25 -9.25 8.76
N TRP A 42 -18.07 -7.93 8.77
CA TRP A 42 -18.49 -7.07 7.66
C TRP A 42 -17.55 -7.15 6.47
N VAL A 43 -16.24 -7.31 6.72
CA VAL A 43 -15.19 -7.50 5.70
C VAL A 43 -14.27 -8.62 6.14
N GLY A 44 -14.02 -9.57 5.26
CA GLY A 44 -13.12 -10.70 5.47
C GLY A 44 -12.36 -11.07 4.18
N ASN A 45 -11.80 -12.27 4.13
CA ASN A 45 -10.91 -12.69 3.03
C ASN A 45 -11.56 -12.72 1.63
N ALA A 46 -12.89 -12.73 1.53
CA ALA A 46 -13.58 -12.93 0.26
C ALA A 46 -13.41 -11.76 -0.71
N SER A 47 -13.33 -10.53 -0.20
CA SER A 47 -13.19 -9.29 -0.99
C SER A 47 -11.75 -8.91 -1.30
N ARG A 48 -10.76 -9.56 -0.66
CA ARG A 48 -9.34 -9.17 -0.73
C ARG A 48 -9.13 -7.68 -0.44
N ASP A 49 -9.88 -7.20 0.55
CA ASP A 49 -9.80 -5.82 1.03
C ASP A 49 -8.56 -5.60 1.90
N ASP A 50 -8.22 -4.36 2.18
CA ASP A 50 -7.00 -3.97 2.90
C ASP A 50 -6.97 -4.50 4.34
N ALA A 51 -8.14 -4.61 5.00
CA ALA A 51 -8.23 -5.12 6.36
C ALA A 51 -9.52 -5.89 6.63
N ALA A 52 -9.51 -6.73 7.67
CA ALA A 52 -10.72 -7.33 8.20
C ALA A 52 -11.50 -6.33 9.06
N VAL A 53 -12.85 -6.36 8.97
CA VAL A 53 -13.73 -5.51 9.78
C VAL A 53 -14.77 -6.35 10.50
N TYR A 54 -14.77 -6.27 11.84
CA TYR A 54 -15.73 -6.97 12.68
C TYR A 54 -16.62 -5.98 13.44
N GLY A 55 -17.93 -6.08 13.23
CA GLY A 55 -18.93 -5.23 13.88
C GLY A 55 -19.02 -5.49 15.37
N ILE A 56 -18.82 -4.47 16.18
CA ILE A 56 -18.97 -4.52 17.65
C ILE A 56 -20.37 -4.08 18.10
N ASP A 57 -21.04 -3.28 17.28
CA ASP A 57 -22.44 -2.91 17.38
C ASP A 57 -23.01 -2.68 15.96
N GLU A 58 -24.21 -2.09 15.85
CA GLU A 58 -24.88 -1.87 14.55
C GLU A 58 -24.18 -0.79 13.70
N GLU A 59 -23.41 0.12 14.30
CA GLU A 59 -22.82 1.29 13.66
C GLU A 59 -21.28 1.21 13.60
N ARG A 60 -20.62 0.53 14.52
CA ARG A 60 -19.16 0.54 14.65
C ARG A 60 -18.56 -0.83 14.44
N GLY A 61 -17.40 -0.86 13.77
CA GLY A 61 -16.58 -2.05 13.61
C GLY A 61 -15.15 -1.81 14.04
N VAL A 62 -14.53 -2.87 14.53
CA VAL A 62 -13.08 -2.95 14.72
C VAL A 62 -12.46 -3.32 13.38
N VAL A 63 -11.49 -2.54 12.94
CA VAL A 63 -10.62 -2.83 11.80
C VAL A 63 -9.36 -3.48 12.33
N SER A 64 -8.93 -4.59 11.76
CA SER A 64 -7.73 -5.30 12.14
C SER A 64 -6.92 -5.69 10.91
N THR A 65 -5.66 -5.28 10.89
CA THR A 65 -4.72 -5.60 9.83
C THR A 65 -3.35 -5.95 10.40
N THR A 66 -2.51 -6.57 9.57
CA THR A 66 -1.09 -6.79 9.87
C THR A 66 -0.28 -6.72 8.60
N ASP A 67 0.74 -5.87 8.61
CA ASP A 67 1.72 -5.81 7.53
C ASP A 67 3.15 -5.75 8.09
N PHE A 68 4.04 -6.55 7.51
CA PHE A 68 5.43 -6.65 7.89
C PHE A 68 6.26 -7.10 6.69
N PHE A 69 7.51 -6.67 6.66
CA PHE A 69 8.41 -6.99 5.56
C PHE A 69 9.90 -6.88 5.96
N MET A 70 10.76 -7.26 5.03
CA MET A 70 12.21 -7.13 5.13
C MET A 70 12.66 -5.70 4.79
N PRO A 71 13.86 -5.27 5.25
CA PRO A 71 14.36 -3.92 5.02
C PRO A 71 14.34 -3.49 3.55
N ILE A 72 13.83 -2.27 3.32
CA ILE A 72 13.82 -1.60 2.01
C ILE A 72 14.84 -0.47 1.96
N VAL A 73 15.29 0.02 3.11
CA VAL A 73 16.34 1.01 3.29
C VAL A 73 17.39 0.49 4.26
N ASP A 74 18.60 1.06 4.20
CA ASP A 74 19.71 0.63 5.05
C ASP A 74 19.66 1.20 6.47
N ASP A 75 19.09 2.40 6.64
CA ASP A 75 18.94 3.03 7.95
C ASP A 75 17.85 2.32 8.79
N PRO A 76 18.19 1.85 10.01
CA PRO A 76 17.26 1.08 10.83
C PRO A 76 16.08 1.91 11.34
N PHE A 77 16.28 3.19 11.66
CA PHE A 77 15.21 4.06 12.12
C PHE A 77 14.20 4.32 10.99
N ASP A 78 14.70 4.62 9.78
CA ASP A 78 13.86 4.83 8.61
C ASP A 78 13.14 3.54 8.18
N PHE A 79 13.79 2.36 8.28
CA PHE A 79 13.12 1.07 8.06
C PHE A 79 11.92 0.90 9.01
N GLY A 80 12.11 1.20 10.30
CA GLY A 80 11.03 1.16 11.29
C GLY A 80 9.89 2.13 10.96
N ARG A 81 10.21 3.37 10.53
CA ARG A 81 9.23 4.36 10.10
C ARG A 81 8.41 3.88 8.91
N ILE A 82 9.06 3.38 7.87
CA ILE A 82 8.41 2.92 6.64
C ILE A 82 7.48 1.75 6.94
N ALA A 83 7.94 0.77 7.71
CA ALA A 83 7.15 -0.40 8.06
C ALA A 83 5.89 -0.04 8.87
N ALA A 84 6.01 0.88 9.82
CA ALA A 84 4.87 1.36 10.59
C ALA A 84 3.90 2.19 9.75
N THR A 85 4.41 3.08 8.87
CA THR A 85 3.57 3.88 7.96
C THR A 85 2.75 2.98 7.05
N ASN A 86 3.38 1.93 6.50
CA ASN A 86 2.72 0.97 5.63
C ASN A 86 1.62 0.18 6.37
N ALA A 87 1.92 -0.34 7.57
CA ALA A 87 0.96 -1.14 8.32
C ALA A 87 -0.27 -0.34 8.83
N ILE A 88 -0.08 0.96 9.15
CA ILE A 88 -1.19 1.83 9.56
C ILE A 88 -2.06 2.23 8.36
N SER A 89 -1.52 2.20 7.15
CA SER A 89 -2.18 2.65 5.93
C SER A 89 -3.50 1.92 5.67
N ASP A 90 -3.57 0.61 5.91
CA ASP A 90 -4.77 -0.20 5.70
C ASP A 90 -5.97 0.33 6.51
N ILE A 91 -5.73 0.83 7.73
CA ILE A 91 -6.80 1.43 8.54
C ILE A 91 -7.36 2.68 7.85
N TYR A 92 -6.47 3.52 7.31
CA TYR A 92 -6.87 4.71 6.55
C TYR A 92 -7.54 4.36 5.22
N ALA A 93 -7.06 3.31 4.53
CA ALA A 93 -7.66 2.82 3.29
C ALA A 93 -9.10 2.33 3.50
N MET A 94 -9.39 1.74 4.66
CA MET A 94 -10.76 1.36 5.05
C MET A 94 -11.63 2.56 5.49
N GLY A 95 -11.13 3.81 5.45
CA GLY A 95 -11.85 4.99 5.93
C GLY A 95 -11.95 5.09 7.45
N GLY A 96 -11.16 4.28 8.16
CA GLY A 96 -11.15 4.19 9.62
C GLY A 96 -10.13 5.12 10.28
N ASP A 97 -10.19 5.14 11.61
CA ASP A 97 -9.23 5.82 12.47
C ASP A 97 -8.41 4.78 13.24
N PRO A 98 -7.06 4.79 13.18
CA PRO A 98 -6.23 3.85 13.94
C PRO A 98 -6.38 4.10 15.44
N LEU A 99 -6.32 3.03 16.23
CA LEU A 99 -6.51 3.07 17.68
C LEU A 99 -5.25 2.71 18.45
N MET A 100 -4.58 1.66 18.04
CA MET A 100 -3.32 1.19 18.63
C MET A 100 -2.59 0.25 17.67
N ALA A 101 -1.30 0.03 17.93
CA ALA A 101 -0.49 -0.95 17.23
C ALA A 101 0.30 -1.82 18.20
N ILE A 102 0.64 -3.05 17.74
CA ILE A 102 1.62 -3.94 18.37
C ILE A 102 2.68 -4.34 17.34
N ALA A 103 3.93 -4.43 17.77
CA ALA A 103 5.07 -4.72 16.90
C ALA A 103 5.21 -6.21 16.58
N ILE A 104 5.62 -6.51 15.36
CA ILE A 104 6.09 -7.82 14.91
C ILE A 104 7.55 -7.67 14.55
N LEU A 105 8.44 -8.41 15.25
CA LEU A 105 9.88 -8.34 15.04
C LEU A 105 10.47 -9.74 14.83
N GLY A 106 11.02 -10.01 13.66
CA GLY A 106 11.96 -11.09 13.43
C GLY A 106 13.39 -10.51 13.37
N TRP A 107 14.32 -11.05 14.15
CA TRP A 107 15.67 -10.47 14.22
C TRP A 107 16.74 -11.55 14.28
N PRO A 108 17.79 -11.48 13.44
CA PRO A 108 18.91 -12.42 13.45
C PRO A 108 19.90 -12.04 14.57
N VAL A 109 19.58 -12.44 15.82
CA VAL A 109 20.28 -12.00 17.05
C VAL A 109 21.77 -12.35 17.10
N ASN A 110 22.20 -13.38 16.32
CA ASN A 110 23.58 -13.78 16.23
C ASN A 110 24.37 -13.05 15.12
N VAL A 111 23.68 -12.22 14.32
CA VAL A 111 24.25 -11.55 13.13
C VAL A 111 24.19 -10.04 13.27
N LEU A 112 23.06 -9.53 13.77
CA LEU A 112 22.82 -8.09 13.92
C LEU A 112 22.72 -7.71 15.40
N PRO A 113 23.38 -6.61 15.84
CA PRO A 113 23.29 -6.13 17.20
C PRO A 113 21.88 -5.78 17.63
N PRO A 114 21.47 -6.01 18.89
CA PRO A 114 20.15 -5.63 19.39
C PRO A 114 19.91 -4.12 19.43
N GLU A 115 20.96 -3.32 19.45
CA GLU A 115 20.89 -1.86 19.36
C GLU A 115 20.28 -1.38 18.04
N VAL A 116 20.58 -2.09 16.95
CA VAL A 116 20.00 -1.82 15.62
C VAL A 116 18.50 -2.14 15.62
N ALA A 117 18.07 -3.24 16.24
CA ALA A 117 16.65 -3.56 16.40
C ALA A 117 15.93 -2.48 17.24
N ARG A 118 16.60 -1.94 18.27
CA ARG A 118 16.06 -0.85 19.09
C ARG A 118 15.78 0.41 18.24
N GLU A 119 16.64 0.74 17.29
CA GLU A 119 16.41 1.86 16.38
C GLU A 119 15.24 1.61 15.43
N VAL A 120 15.08 0.38 14.91
CA VAL A 120 13.91 -0.01 14.12
C VAL A 120 12.60 0.21 14.90
N ILE A 121 12.56 -0.27 16.15
CA ILE A 121 11.38 -0.08 17.01
C ILE A 121 11.16 1.41 17.33
N ALA A 122 12.22 2.19 17.54
CA ALA A 122 12.11 3.62 17.78
C ALA A 122 11.54 4.36 16.56
N GLY A 123 11.95 3.98 15.34
CA GLY A 123 11.37 4.47 14.10
C GLY A 123 9.88 4.16 13.98
N GLY A 124 9.49 2.90 14.25
CA GLY A 124 8.09 2.50 14.25
C GLY A 124 7.24 3.26 15.28
N ARG A 125 7.78 3.43 16.49
CA ARG A 125 7.13 4.23 17.55
C ARG A 125 6.90 5.69 17.13
N SER A 126 7.89 6.31 16.50
CA SER A 126 7.78 7.71 16.08
C SER A 126 6.61 7.94 15.10
N VAL A 127 6.31 6.95 14.26
CA VAL A 127 5.17 7.00 13.34
C VAL A 127 3.85 6.74 14.07
N CYS A 128 3.81 5.81 15.01
CA CYS A 128 2.64 5.62 15.87
C CYS A 128 2.30 6.91 16.63
N ASP A 129 3.32 7.58 17.20
CA ASP A 129 3.16 8.87 17.90
C ASP A 129 2.63 9.95 16.95
N ALA A 130 3.14 10.02 15.71
CA ALA A 130 2.65 10.95 14.69
C ALA A 130 1.21 10.65 14.25
N ALA A 131 0.81 9.36 14.24
CA ALA A 131 -0.57 8.93 13.99
C ALA A 131 -1.49 9.11 15.23
N GLY A 132 -0.95 9.54 16.36
CA GLY A 132 -1.70 9.72 17.61
C GLY A 132 -2.10 8.41 18.31
N ILE A 133 -1.39 7.30 18.07
CA ILE A 133 -1.70 5.99 18.63
C ILE A 133 -0.53 5.40 19.43
N PRO A 134 -0.79 4.61 20.50
CA PRO A 134 0.28 3.93 21.20
C PRO A 134 0.82 2.73 20.42
N LEU A 135 2.14 2.54 20.43
CA LEU A 135 2.78 1.25 20.18
C LEU A 135 2.78 0.47 21.51
N ALA A 136 1.78 -0.43 21.69
CA ALA A 136 1.38 -0.96 22.99
C ALA A 136 2.06 -2.28 23.38
N GLY A 137 3.01 -2.76 22.58
CA GLY A 137 3.71 -4.04 22.82
C GLY A 137 4.04 -4.74 21.52
N GLY A 138 4.11 -6.07 21.56
CA GLY A 138 4.37 -6.86 20.36
C GLY A 138 4.92 -8.24 20.66
N HIS A 139 5.41 -8.90 19.60
CA HIS A 139 6.05 -10.20 19.67
C HIS A 139 7.35 -10.22 18.88
N SER A 140 8.36 -10.93 19.37
CA SER A 140 9.65 -11.05 18.70
C SER A 140 10.12 -12.49 18.63
N ILE A 141 10.78 -12.85 17.54
CA ILE A 141 11.40 -14.16 17.34
C ILE A 141 12.83 -13.99 16.82
N ASP A 142 13.69 -14.98 17.10
CA ASP A 142 14.95 -15.16 16.38
C ASP A 142 14.63 -15.63 14.96
N ALA A 143 15.07 -14.87 13.96
CA ALA A 143 14.77 -15.11 12.55
C ALA A 143 16.04 -15.01 11.72
N PRO A 144 16.14 -15.71 10.57
CA PRO A 144 17.35 -15.69 9.76
C PRO A 144 17.60 -14.31 9.09
N GLU A 145 16.56 -13.51 8.95
CA GLU A 145 16.59 -12.17 8.32
C GLU A 145 15.82 -11.16 9.16
N PRO A 146 16.18 -9.87 9.13
CA PRO A 146 15.41 -8.85 9.83
C PRO A 146 14.02 -8.67 9.17
N ILE A 147 12.99 -8.74 10.01
CA ILE A 147 11.60 -8.50 9.63
C ILE A 147 11.00 -7.56 10.66
N PHE A 148 10.31 -6.53 10.20
CA PHE A 148 9.58 -5.63 11.09
C PHE A 148 8.26 -5.19 10.45
N GLY A 149 7.28 -4.98 11.28
CA GLY A 149 5.99 -4.41 10.95
C GLY A 149 5.09 -4.33 12.16
N LEU A 150 3.82 -4.04 11.92
CA LEU A 150 2.83 -3.88 12.97
C LEU A 150 1.59 -4.72 12.68
N ALA A 151 0.94 -5.17 13.75
CA ALA A 151 -0.49 -5.44 13.69
C ALA A 151 -1.20 -4.20 14.25
N VAL A 152 -2.13 -3.66 13.46
CA VAL A 152 -2.82 -2.41 13.77
C VAL A 152 -4.30 -2.66 13.97
N THR A 153 -4.84 -2.06 15.04
CA THR A 153 -6.28 -2.06 15.33
C THR A 153 -6.81 -0.64 15.17
N GLY A 154 -7.93 -0.51 14.47
CA GLY A 154 -8.64 0.75 14.29
C GLY A 154 -10.13 0.60 14.52
N LEU A 155 -10.84 1.71 14.38
CA LEU A 155 -12.30 1.77 14.42
C LEU A 155 -12.81 2.41 13.13
N VAL A 156 -13.94 1.91 12.66
CA VAL A 156 -14.65 2.48 11.52
C VAL A 156 -16.15 2.52 11.79
N ASN A 157 -16.80 3.59 11.33
CA ASN A 157 -18.27 3.61 11.27
C ASN A 157 -18.73 2.84 10.01
N LYS A 158 -19.73 2.00 10.14
CA LYS A 158 -20.25 1.15 9.05
C LYS A 158 -20.60 1.94 7.78
N ARG A 159 -21.15 3.15 7.94
CA ARG A 159 -21.53 4.02 6.81
C ARG A 159 -20.34 4.75 6.17
N GLN A 160 -19.23 4.88 6.91
CA GLN A 160 -18.02 5.56 6.47
C GLN A 160 -16.96 4.58 5.96
N MET A 161 -17.17 3.29 6.21
CA MET A 161 -16.27 2.25 5.74
C MET A 161 -16.15 2.28 4.22
N LYS A 162 -14.93 2.30 3.73
CA LYS A 162 -14.62 2.21 2.30
C LYS A 162 -14.04 0.83 2.02
N ARG A 163 -14.56 0.20 1.00
CA ARG A 163 -14.07 -1.08 0.50
C ARG A 163 -13.53 -0.89 -0.90
N ASN A 164 -12.66 -1.78 -1.33
CA ASN A 164 -12.11 -1.74 -2.68
C ASN A 164 -13.10 -2.22 -3.76
N ASP A 165 -14.21 -2.89 -3.38
CA ASP A 165 -15.17 -3.54 -4.26
C ASP A 165 -16.54 -2.82 -4.36
N THR A 166 -16.64 -1.57 -3.92
CA THR A 166 -17.91 -0.82 -3.86
C THR A 166 -18.01 0.36 -4.82
N ALA A 167 -17.08 0.45 -5.78
CA ALA A 167 -17.09 1.49 -6.79
C ALA A 167 -18.30 1.37 -7.74
N THR A 168 -18.65 2.48 -8.39
CA THR A 168 -19.74 2.54 -9.38
C THR A 168 -19.24 3.09 -10.71
N ALA A 169 -19.91 2.75 -11.79
CA ALA A 169 -19.57 3.29 -13.12
C ALA A 169 -19.70 4.82 -13.12
N GLY A 170 -18.76 5.50 -13.76
CA GLY A 170 -18.64 6.95 -13.78
C GLY A 170 -17.77 7.53 -12.67
N CYS A 171 -17.35 6.74 -11.66
CA CYS A 171 -16.39 7.21 -10.68
C CYS A 171 -15.08 7.60 -11.35
N LYS A 172 -14.55 8.78 -10.99
CA LYS A 172 -13.19 9.19 -11.33
C LYS A 172 -12.19 8.56 -10.35
N LEU A 173 -11.00 8.27 -10.84
CA LEU A 173 -9.92 7.64 -10.07
C LEU A 173 -8.84 8.66 -9.74
N TYR A 174 -8.44 8.71 -8.47
CA TYR A 174 -7.41 9.60 -7.96
C TYR A 174 -6.34 8.80 -7.21
N LEU A 175 -5.10 9.29 -7.25
CA LEU A 175 -3.97 8.68 -6.55
C LEU A 175 -3.28 9.73 -5.68
N THR A 176 -3.15 9.47 -4.37
CA THR A 176 -2.68 10.49 -3.40
C THR A 176 -1.17 10.60 -3.29
N LYS A 177 -0.41 9.62 -3.74
CA LYS A 177 1.06 9.66 -3.80
C LYS A 177 1.55 9.23 -5.18
N PRO A 178 2.68 9.77 -5.65
CA PRO A 178 3.25 9.37 -6.95
C PRO A 178 3.80 7.95 -6.93
N LEU A 179 3.84 7.30 -8.11
CA LEU A 179 4.49 6.01 -8.32
C LEU A 179 6.01 6.16 -8.53
N GLY A 180 6.73 5.05 -8.35
CA GLY A 180 8.16 4.97 -8.65
C GLY A 180 9.03 4.58 -7.45
N ILE A 181 8.43 4.21 -6.33
CA ILE A 181 9.15 3.78 -5.11
C ILE A 181 10.06 2.59 -5.40
N GLY A 182 9.52 1.54 -6.05
CA GLY A 182 10.31 0.35 -6.38
C GLY A 182 11.44 0.65 -7.36
N ILE A 183 11.22 1.56 -8.30
CA ILE A 183 12.24 2.00 -9.26
C ILE A 183 13.38 2.72 -8.55
N LEU A 184 13.08 3.72 -7.69
CA LEU A 184 14.11 4.47 -6.96
C LEU A 184 14.87 3.61 -5.95
N THR A 185 14.19 2.77 -5.20
CA THR A 185 14.86 1.86 -4.24
C THR A 185 15.73 0.82 -4.97
N THR A 186 15.32 0.40 -6.18
CA THR A 186 16.16 -0.43 -7.04
C THR A 186 17.40 0.34 -7.55
N ALA A 187 17.24 1.62 -7.91
CA ALA A 187 18.35 2.47 -8.31
C ALA A 187 19.35 2.66 -7.15
N GLU A 188 18.85 2.88 -5.94
CA GLU A 188 19.66 2.98 -4.73
C GLU A 188 20.45 1.69 -4.46
N LYS A 189 19.78 0.53 -4.50
CA LYS A 189 20.42 -0.78 -4.32
C LYS A 189 21.48 -1.06 -5.37
N LYS A 190 21.31 -0.56 -6.61
CA LYS A 190 22.27 -0.69 -7.71
C LYS A 190 23.36 0.40 -7.70
N ALA A 191 23.39 1.29 -6.70
CA ALA A 191 24.29 2.45 -6.62
C ALA A 191 24.21 3.38 -7.86
N LYS A 192 23.00 3.54 -8.40
CA LYS A 192 22.68 4.39 -9.56
C LYS A 192 21.85 5.62 -9.18
N LEU A 193 21.45 5.76 -7.90
CA LEU A 193 20.67 6.88 -7.43
C LEU A 193 21.50 8.18 -7.52
N ARG A 194 20.95 9.22 -8.11
CA ARG A 194 21.57 10.55 -8.20
C ARG A 194 21.55 11.23 -6.83
N ALA A 195 22.52 12.09 -6.57
CA ALA A 195 22.64 12.79 -5.28
C ALA A 195 21.40 13.64 -4.93
N GLU A 196 20.78 14.26 -5.94
CA GLU A 196 19.55 15.06 -5.79
C GLU A 196 18.31 14.24 -5.44
N ASP A 197 18.31 12.93 -5.71
CA ASP A 197 17.16 12.05 -5.48
C ASP A 197 17.27 11.23 -4.17
N VAL A 198 18.41 11.38 -3.46
CA VAL A 198 18.62 10.71 -2.16
C VAL A 198 17.55 11.12 -1.16
N GLY A 199 16.89 10.11 -0.57
CA GLY A 199 15.82 10.30 0.40
C GLY A 199 14.43 10.52 -0.20
N LEU A 200 14.29 10.77 -1.50
CA LEU A 200 13.00 11.05 -2.13
C LEU A 200 11.99 9.89 -1.92
N ALA A 201 12.40 8.64 -2.21
CA ALA A 201 11.54 7.47 -1.97
C ALA A 201 11.23 7.29 -0.48
N ARG A 202 12.24 7.43 0.40
CA ARG A 202 12.08 7.32 1.86
C ARG A 202 11.02 8.32 2.36
N ASP A 203 11.09 9.57 1.95
CA ASP A 203 10.20 10.63 2.45
C ASP A 203 8.73 10.35 2.07
N TRP A 204 8.49 9.86 0.85
CA TRP A 204 7.17 9.41 0.45
C TRP A 204 6.71 8.16 1.20
N MET A 205 7.59 7.16 1.41
CA MET A 205 7.27 5.97 2.19
C MET A 205 6.96 6.26 3.66
N CYS A 206 7.53 7.32 4.23
CA CYS A 206 7.27 7.77 5.60
C CYS A 206 6.05 8.70 5.72
N THR A 207 5.37 9.04 4.64
CA THR A 207 4.18 9.90 4.65
C THR A 207 2.94 9.08 4.95
N LEU A 208 2.24 9.38 6.07
CA LEU A 208 0.99 8.70 6.46
C LEU A 208 -0.16 9.02 5.50
N ASN A 209 -1.02 8.04 5.26
CA ASN A 209 -2.24 8.16 4.46
C ASN A 209 -3.45 8.69 5.28
N THR A 210 -3.23 9.64 6.19
CA THR A 210 -4.24 10.18 7.10
C THR A 210 -5.48 10.75 6.40
N ALA A 211 -5.33 11.16 5.14
CA ALA A 211 -6.44 11.62 4.31
C ALA A 211 -7.57 10.59 4.20
N GLY A 212 -7.27 9.29 4.32
CA GLY A 212 -8.24 8.22 4.24
C GLY A 212 -9.35 8.31 5.30
N SER A 213 -9.04 8.70 6.55
CA SER A 213 -10.05 8.94 7.58
C SER A 213 -11.01 10.08 7.22
N ARG A 214 -10.51 11.11 6.51
CA ARG A 214 -11.35 12.21 6.02
C ARG A 214 -12.20 11.75 4.82
N PHE A 215 -11.60 11.02 3.89
CA PHE A 215 -12.28 10.49 2.71
C PHE A 215 -13.36 9.46 3.08
N GLY A 216 -13.16 8.69 4.14
CA GLY A 216 -14.18 7.81 4.70
C GLY A 216 -15.51 8.52 4.98
N LYS A 217 -15.47 9.78 5.40
CA LYS A 217 -16.64 10.59 5.76
C LYS A 217 -17.37 11.20 4.56
N LEU A 218 -16.78 11.12 3.34
CA LEU A 218 -17.35 11.66 2.12
C LEU A 218 -18.23 10.61 1.44
N GLU A 219 -19.51 10.90 1.26
CA GLU A 219 -20.43 9.98 0.58
C GLU A 219 -20.08 9.75 -0.89
N GLY A 220 -19.50 10.76 -1.54
CA GLY A 220 -19.03 10.67 -2.93
C GLY A 220 -17.83 9.75 -3.13
N VAL A 221 -17.03 9.44 -2.10
CA VAL A 221 -16.01 8.41 -2.16
C VAL A 221 -16.65 7.04 -2.07
N ARG A 222 -16.65 6.29 -3.17
CA ARG A 222 -17.34 5.00 -3.32
C ARG A 222 -16.47 3.81 -2.97
N ALA A 223 -15.19 3.84 -3.37
CA ALA A 223 -14.21 2.80 -3.04
C ALA A 223 -12.85 3.42 -2.78
N MET A 224 -12.04 2.73 -2.00
CA MET A 224 -10.68 3.16 -1.66
C MET A 224 -9.84 1.93 -1.33
N THR A 225 -8.55 1.98 -1.66
CA THR A 225 -7.50 1.05 -1.24
C THR A 225 -6.17 1.78 -1.26
N ASP A 226 -5.14 1.28 -0.60
CA ASP A 226 -3.80 1.80 -0.79
C ASP A 226 -3.04 1.02 -1.88
N VAL A 227 -2.12 1.69 -2.57
CA VAL A 227 -1.33 1.07 -3.64
C VAL A 227 -0.01 0.58 -3.08
N THR A 228 0.14 -0.74 -2.96
CA THR A 228 1.33 -1.37 -2.38
C THR A 228 2.02 -2.35 -3.33
N GLY A 229 2.38 -3.52 -2.87
CA GLY A 229 3.27 -4.47 -3.54
C GLY A 229 2.83 -4.96 -4.92
N PHE A 230 1.53 -4.92 -5.22
CA PHE A 230 1.00 -5.35 -6.53
C PHE A 230 1.05 -4.25 -7.61
N GLY A 231 1.49 -3.02 -7.23
CA GLY A 231 1.52 -1.87 -8.14
C GLY A 231 0.14 -1.33 -8.48
N LEU A 232 0.08 -0.20 -9.18
CA LEU A 232 -1.19 0.45 -9.51
C LEU A 232 -2.14 -0.49 -10.28
N LEU A 233 -1.63 -1.21 -11.29
CA LEU A 233 -2.49 -2.08 -12.10
C LEU A 233 -3.07 -3.24 -11.30
N GLY A 234 -2.34 -3.79 -10.33
CA GLY A 234 -2.85 -4.87 -9.49
C GLY A 234 -4.05 -4.41 -8.66
N HIS A 235 -3.93 -3.29 -7.96
CA HIS A 235 -5.01 -2.73 -7.15
C HIS A 235 -6.19 -2.22 -8.00
N LEU A 236 -5.94 -1.72 -9.21
CA LEU A 236 -7.01 -1.40 -10.16
C LEU A 236 -7.77 -2.64 -10.64
N VAL A 237 -7.07 -3.75 -10.87
CA VAL A 237 -7.72 -5.03 -11.21
C VAL A 237 -8.61 -5.50 -10.06
N GLU A 238 -8.11 -5.43 -8.81
CA GLU A 238 -8.91 -5.81 -7.63
C GLU A 238 -10.16 -4.92 -7.48
N MET A 239 -10.01 -3.60 -7.61
CA MET A 239 -11.12 -2.65 -7.53
C MET A 239 -12.14 -2.85 -8.66
N ALA A 240 -11.67 -2.99 -9.89
CA ALA A 240 -12.54 -3.14 -11.05
C ALA A 240 -13.30 -4.48 -11.03
N ASP A 241 -12.60 -5.58 -10.77
CA ASP A 241 -13.20 -6.93 -10.70
C ASP A 241 -14.18 -7.03 -9.53
N GLY A 242 -13.79 -6.54 -8.34
CA GLY A 242 -14.64 -6.56 -7.17
C GLY A 242 -15.92 -5.74 -7.35
N SER A 243 -15.85 -4.65 -8.10
CA SER A 243 -17.00 -3.77 -8.40
C SER A 243 -17.77 -4.17 -9.67
N GLY A 244 -17.28 -5.15 -10.46
CA GLY A 244 -17.90 -5.54 -11.72
C GLY A 244 -17.79 -4.46 -12.80
N LEU A 245 -16.64 -3.78 -12.89
CA LEU A 245 -16.39 -2.62 -13.76
C LEU A 245 -15.13 -2.80 -14.60
N THR A 246 -14.82 -1.81 -15.43
CA THR A 246 -13.54 -1.66 -16.14
C THR A 246 -12.92 -0.31 -15.76
N ALA A 247 -11.65 -0.31 -15.33
CA ALA A 247 -10.88 0.90 -15.09
C ALA A 247 -10.22 1.38 -16.40
N GLU A 248 -10.46 2.62 -16.79
CA GLU A 248 -9.81 3.30 -17.91
C GLU A 248 -8.79 4.30 -17.35
N ILE A 249 -7.50 4.10 -17.61
CA ILE A 249 -6.41 4.91 -17.09
C ILE A 249 -5.72 5.68 -18.19
N GLU A 250 -5.43 6.95 -17.97
CA GLU A 250 -4.62 7.80 -18.80
C GLU A 250 -3.17 7.81 -18.27
N TYR A 251 -2.26 7.11 -18.97
CA TYR A 251 -0.87 6.93 -18.50
C TYR A 251 -0.17 8.23 -18.16
N ASP A 252 -0.34 9.26 -18.98
CA ASP A 252 0.33 10.55 -18.81
C ASP A 252 -0.17 11.33 -17.60
N ARG A 253 -1.36 10.98 -17.08
CA ARG A 253 -1.94 11.58 -15.86
C ARG A 253 -1.55 10.87 -14.57
N VAL A 254 -0.96 9.68 -14.68
CA VAL A 254 -0.52 8.95 -13.47
C VAL A 254 0.64 9.70 -12.82
N PRO A 255 0.50 10.18 -11.58
CA PRO A 255 1.56 10.91 -10.90
C PRO A 255 2.76 9.99 -10.65
N ARG A 256 3.93 10.49 -10.93
CA ARG A 256 5.20 9.76 -10.80
C ARG A 256 6.26 10.60 -10.13
N LEU A 257 7.18 9.96 -9.44
CA LEU A 257 8.32 10.63 -8.82
C LEU A 257 9.20 11.28 -9.89
N PRO A 258 9.82 12.42 -9.59
CA PRO A 258 10.70 13.10 -10.55
C PRO A 258 11.86 12.19 -10.98
N GLY A 259 12.24 12.27 -12.25
CA GLY A 259 13.39 11.57 -12.81
C GLY A 259 13.20 10.06 -13.02
N ILE A 260 11.98 9.52 -12.89
CA ILE A 260 11.71 8.08 -13.05
C ILE A 260 12.15 7.56 -14.41
N GLU A 261 11.92 8.32 -15.48
CA GLU A 261 12.30 7.96 -16.86
C GLU A 261 13.81 7.69 -16.96
N TYR A 262 14.63 8.53 -16.34
CA TYR A 262 16.08 8.34 -16.29
C TYR A 262 16.46 6.99 -15.67
N TYR A 263 15.81 6.60 -14.57
CA TYR A 263 16.10 5.33 -13.90
C TYR A 263 15.59 4.13 -14.69
N LEU A 264 14.46 4.25 -15.38
CA LEU A 264 13.94 3.23 -16.29
C LEU A 264 14.90 2.98 -17.45
N GLU A 265 15.47 4.02 -18.06
CA GLU A 265 16.50 3.91 -19.11
C GLU A 265 17.78 3.23 -18.58
N GLN A 266 18.09 3.38 -17.29
CA GLN A 266 19.21 2.69 -16.63
C GLN A 266 18.88 1.24 -16.22
N GLY A 267 17.68 0.73 -16.55
CA GLY A 267 17.25 -0.61 -16.21
C GLY A 267 16.99 -0.81 -14.71
N CYS A 268 16.61 0.25 -13.99
CA CYS A 268 16.29 0.18 -12.57
C CYS A 268 14.85 -0.30 -12.36
N VAL A 269 14.49 -1.45 -12.90
CA VAL A 269 13.19 -2.09 -12.73
C VAL A 269 13.31 -3.17 -11.67
N PRO A 270 12.45 -3.18 -10.61
CA PRO A 270 12.45 -4.24 -9.62
C PRO A 270 11.93 -5.56 -10.21
N GLY A 271 12.45 -6.68 -9.70
CA GLY A 271 11.98 -8.01 -10.14
C GLY A 271 10.51 -8.28 -9.80
N GLY A 272 9.95 -7.53 -8.85
CA GLY A 272 8.52 -7.57 -8.51
C GLY A 272 7.61 -7.11 -9.65
N THR A 273 8.04 -6.17 -10.47
CA THR A 273 7.27 -5.63 -11.61
C THR A 273 6.83 -6.72 -12.59
N GLN A 274 7.74 -7.59 -13.00
CA GLN A 274 7.40 -8.69 -13.91
C GLN A 274 6.50 -9.73 -13.22
N ARG A 275 6.81 -10.11 -11.97
CA ARG A 275 5.96 -11.04 -11.21
C ARG A 275 4.53 -10.52 -11.02
N ASN A 276 4.37 -9.21 -10.82
CA ASN A 276 3.09 -8.54 -10.75
C ASN A 276 2.33 -8.72 -12.06
N PHE A 277 2.93 -8.33 -13.17
CA PHE A 277 2.30 -8.46 -14.49
C PHE A 277 1.95 -9.93 -14.82
N ASP A 278 2.83 -10.88 -14.54
CA ASP A 278 2.58 -12.30 -14.74
C ASP A 278 1.38 -12.84 -13.92
N SER A 279 1.06 -12.16 -12.82
CA SER A 279 -0.03 -12.58 -11.93
C SER A 279 -1.42 -12.11 -12.39
N TYR A 280 -1.51 -10.93 -13.02
CA TYR A 280 -2.79 -10.31 -13.37
C TYR A 280 -2.86 -9.74 -14.80
N GLY A 281 -1.80 -9.87 -15.59
CA GLY A 281 -1.71 -9.27 -16.93
C GLY A 281 -2.83 -9.73 -17.89
N GLU A 282 -3.38 -10.94 -17.71
CA GLU A 282 -4.52 -11.44 -18.47
C GLU A 282 -5.81 -10.63 -18.23
N ARG A 283 -5.89 -9.87 -17.13
CA ARG A 283 -7.01 -8.99 -16.80
C ARG A 283 -6.87 -7.59 -17.39
N ILE A 284 -5.73 -7.27 -18.02
CA ILE A 284 -5.39 -5.99 -18.58
C ILE A 284 -5.47 -6.07 -20.10
N ALA A 285 -6.08 -5.09 -20.75
CA ALA A 285 -6.03 -4.95 -22.20
C ALA A 285 -4.58 -4.79 -22.68
N ALA A 286 -4.35 -4.89 -24.00
CA ALA A 286 -3.00 -4.75 -24.56
C ALA A 286 -2.30 -3.50 -24.00
N LEU A 287 -1.26 -3.73 -23.20
CA LEU A 287 -0.49 -2.71 -22.51
C LEU A 287 0.79 -2.39 -23.31
N ASP A 288 1.10 -1.10 -23.52
CA ASP A 288 2.41 -0.71 -24.05
C ASP A 288 3.51 -1.17 -23.09
N GLU A 289 4.51 -1.87 -23.62
CA GLU A 289 5.64 -2.40 -22.81
C GLU A 289 6.41 -1.28 -22.07
N ARG A 290 6.35 -0.04 -22.54
CA ARG A 290 6.97 1.12 -21.89
C ARG A 290 6.21 1.57 -20.65
N HIS A 291 4.91 1.28 -20.54
CA HIS A 291 4.07 1.65 -19.40
C HIS A 291 4.15 0.64 -18.26
N LYS A 292 4.41 -0.62 -18.59
CA LYS A 292 4.49 -1.73 -17.62
C LYS A 292 5.46 -1.46 -16.45
N PRO A 293 6.70 -0.97 -16.69
CA PRO A 293 7.66 -0.77 -15.60
C PRO A 293 7.18 0.17 -14.50
N LEU A 294 6.42 1.21 -14.84
CA LEU A 294 5.87 2.15 -13.87
C LEU A 294 4.56 1.64 -13.25
N LEU A 295 3.63 1.17 -14.07
CA LEU A 295 2.28 0.83 -13.61
C LEU A 295 2.22 -0.47 -12.80
N CYS A 296 3.16 -1.39 -13.02
CA CYS A 296 3.34 -2.62 -12.24
C CYS A 296 4.44 -2.50 -11.18
N ASP A 297 5.03 -1.29 -10.99
CA ASP A 297 6.08 -1.04 -10.00
C ASP A 297 5.56 -1.31 -8.59
N PRO A 298 6.14 -2.27 -7.83
CA PRO A 298 5.70 -2.49 -6.46
C PRO A 298 5.98 -1.25 -5.61
N GLN A 299 4.93 -0.72 -4.97
CA GLN A 299 5.03 0.38 -4.03
C GLN A 299 5.16 -0.16 -2.61
N THR A 300 5.95 0.49 -1.78
CA THR A 300 5.97 0.30 -0.33
C THR A 300 5.42 1.57 0.29
N SER A 301 4.41 1.46 1.14
CA SER A 301 3.72 2.60 1.74
C SER A 301 3.26 3.63 0.67
N GLY A 302 2.64 3.13 -0.39
CA GLY A 302 2.13 3.98 -1.48
C GLY A 302 0.91 4.79 -1.08
N GLY A 303 0.35 5.51 -2.05
CA GLY A 303 -0.80 6.37 -1.83
C GLY A 303 -2.14 5.64 -1.90
N LEU A 304 -3.20 6.33 -1.49
CA LEU A 304 -4.57 5.85 -1.65
C LEU A 304 -5.02 5.98 -3.11
N LEU A 305 -5.58 4.91 -3.65
CA LEU A 305 -6.37 4.89 -4.88
C LEU A 305 -7.83 5.11 -4.50
N VAL A 306 -8.42 6.20 -4.95
CA VAL A 306 -9.74 6.64 -4.52
C VAL A 306 -10.68 6.73 -5.72
N ALA A 307 -11.82 6.02 -5.65
CA ALA A 307 -12.89 6.11 -6.65
C ALA A 307 -13.98 7.07 -6.15
N VAL A 308 -14.17 8.17 -6.88
CA VAL A 308 -15.06 9.28 -6.50
C VAL A 308 -16.18 9.41 -7.52
N ALA A 309 -17.42 9.34 -7.04
CA ALA A 309 -18.61 9.55 -7.87
C ALA A 309 -18.69 11.01 -8.38
N PRO A 310 -19.18 11.24 -9.61
CA PRO A 310 -19.21 12.59 -10.20
C PRO A 310 -19.92 13.63 -9.31
N GLU A 311 -20.99 13.25 -8.65
CA GLU A 311 -21.76 14.13 -7.75
C GLU A 311 -21.00 14.54 -6.49
N GLY A 312 -19.99 13.76 -6.05
CA GLY A 312 -19.18 14.04 -4.86
C GLY A 312 -17.81 14.64 -5.17
N GLU A 313 -17.45 14.81 -6.45
CA GLU A 313 -16.11 15.23 -6.86
C GLU A 313 -15.73 16.61 -6.29
N ALA A 314 -16.64 17.57 -6.33
CA ALA A 314 -16.37 18.92 -5.82
C ALA A 314 -16.07 18.92 -4.31
N GLU A 315 -16.82 18.14 -3.51
CA GLU A 315 -16.59 17.97 -2.08
C GLU A 315 -15.26 17.26 -1.81
N PHE A 316 -14.94 16.23 -2.59
CA PHE A 316 -13.68 15.50 -2.48
C PHE A 316 -12.48 16.42 -2.76
N LEU A 317 -12.51 17.18 -3.85
CA LEU A 317 -11.42 18.10 -4.19
C LEU A 317 -11.28 19.24 -3.18
N ALA A 318 -12.38 19.73 -2.60
CA ALA A 318 -12.33 20.68 -1.50
C ALA A 318 -11.63 20.09 -0.26
N ALA A 319 -11.98 18.85 0.11
CA ALA A 319 -11.31 18.15 1.20
C ALA A 319 -9.82 17.89 0.91
N CYS A 320 -9.46 17.55 -0.33
CA CYS A 320 -8.07 17.44 -0.76
C CYS A 320 -7.31 18.76 -0.55
N ALA A 321 -7.88 19.90 -0.97
CA ALA A 321 -7.27 21.21 -0.81
C ALA A 321 -7.07 21.59 0.67
N GLU A 322 -8.02 21.27 1.55
CA GLU A 322 -7.89 21.46 3.01
C GLU A 322 -6.72 20.65 3.59
N LEU A 323 -6.44 19.47 3.00
CA LEU A 323 -5.35 18.57 3.40
C LEU A 323 -4.01 18.88 2.68
N GLY A 324 -3.96 19.92 1.84
CA GLY A 324 -2.78 20.27 1.05
C GLY A 324 -2.49 19.34 -0.11
N LEU A 325 -3.48 18.55 -0.54
CA LEU A 325 -3.37 17.63 -1.68
C LEU A 325 -3.92 18.32 -2.95
N ALA A 326 -3.09 18.41 -3.99
CA ALA A 326 -3.50 18.87 -5.31
C ALA A 326 -3.62 17.64 -6.24
N LEU A 327 -4.82 17.07 -6.32
CA LEU A 327 -5.06 15.84 -7.06
C LEU A 327 -5.80 16.11 -8.36
N GLU A 328 -5.40 15.39 -9.42
CA GLU A 328 -6.11 15.31 -10.69
C GLU A 328 -6.56 13.86 -10.94
N PRO A 329 -7.66 13.64 -11.70
CA PRO A 329 -8.09 12.30 -12.02
C PRO A 329 -7.11 11.62 -12.95
N ILE A 330 -6.70 10.40 -12.63
CA ILE A 330 -5.82 9.56 -13.45
C ILE A 330 -6.61 8.70 -14.46
N GLY A 331 -7.94 8.69 -14.36
CA GLY A 331 -8.83 7.88 -15.16
C GLY A 331 -10.22 7.80 -14.56
N GLN A 332 -10.98 6.80 -14.99
CA GLN A 332 -12.35 6.58 -14.52
C GLN A 332 -12.72 5.09 -14.51
N LEU A 333 -13.81 4.77 -13.85
CA LEU A 333 -14.45 3.45 -13.90
C LEU A 333 -15.64 3.49 -14.86
N ALA A 334 -15.66 2.57 -15.82
CA ALA A 334 -16.70 2.41 -16.82
C ALA A 334 -17.48 1.11 -16.59
N ALA A 335 -18.60 0.93 -17.29
CA ALA A 335 -19.30 -0.34 -17.32
C ALA A 335 -18.36 -1.48 -17.76
N ALA A 336 -18.55 -2.67 -17.19
CA ALA A 336 -17.72 -3.84 -17.42
C ALA A 336 -17.51 -4.14 -18.92
N ARG A 337 -16.27 -4.42 -19.30
CA ARG A 337 -15.84 -4.87 -20.63
C ARG A 337 -15.08 -6.18 -20.53
N SER A 338 -14.37 -6.56 -21.60
CA SER A 338 -13.59 -7.80 -21.67
C SER A 338 -12.41 -7.86 -20.69
N HIS A 339 -11.87 -6.70 -20.31
CA HIS A 339 -10.72 -6.59 -19.39
C HIS A 339 -11.09 -5.70 -18.19
N ALA A 340 -10.46 -5.99 -17.06
CA ALA A 340 -10.64 -5.20 -15.85
C ALA A 340 -9.98 -3.80 -15.97
N VAL A 341 -8.87 -3.69 -16.69
CA VAL A 341 -8.13 -2.44 -16.86
C VAL A 341 -7.75 -2.21 -18.32
N GLU A 342 -7.97 -0.98 -18.78
CA GLU A 342 -7.52 -0.44 -20.07
C GLU A 342 -6.64 0.78 -19.82
N VAL A 343 -5.47 0.86 -20.47
CA VAL A 343 -4.51 1.96 -20.36
C VAL A 343 -4.39 2.66 -21.72
N ARG A 344 -4.52 3.99 -21.70
CA ARG A 344 -4.40 4.85 -22.89
C ARG A 344 -3.20 5.79 -22.76
#